data_14a494443a2cfb04a09258751d3d5ab8
#
_entry.id   14a494443a2cfb04a09258751d3d5ab8
#
_cell.length_a   1.000
_cell.length_b   1.000
_cell.length_c   1.000
_cell.angle_alpha   90.00
_cell.angle_beta   90.00
_cell.angle_gamma   90.00
#
_symmetry.space_group_name_H-M   'P 1'
#
loop_
_entity.id
_entity.type
_entity.pdbx_description
1 polymer ?
#
loop_
_entity_poly.entity_id
_entity_poly.type
_entity_poly.pdbx_seq_one_letter_code
_entity_poly.pdbx_strand_id
1 'polypeptide(L)'
;MAQSLMQAPGAEVTADDVRAVSQRMQEQSKVLTLSQEGNVLRLSEEILLRRLLATQAEKSDMAKDAVVQTQLRQARERVLSDAKLAAIEAAAHPGAEALTRYAQDIYRADPAKYQSPEQWRVRHILIVPGQAGNPRERIQRVQAELRKGTAFESLAKQHSDDKGSAALGGDLGWFGKGAMVKEFHAAVEALKATGDVTDVVETPFGLHLIRLEGYRKPGQRTFEEVRTDIEKSVLAKLQGEAKQAIVKSTLKDAKADTAAIQTLAQSYGKP
;
A
#
# COMPACT_ATOMS: atom_id res chain seq x y z
N MET A 1 10.60 12.47 36.08
CA MET A 1 9.85 13.66 35.61
C MET A 1 10.05 13.76 34.10
N ALA A 2 9.01 14.11 33.35
CA ALA A 2 9.15 14.29 31.89
C ALA A 2 10.07 15.48 31.60
N GLN A 3 10.97 15.34 30.62
CA GLN A 3 11.89 16.40 30.22
C GLN A 3 11.12 17.59 29.64
N SER A 4 11.32 18.78 30.20
CA SER A 4 10.78 20.04 29.68
C SER A 4 11.47 20.40 28.37
N LEU A 5 10.69 20.73 27.35
CA LEU A 5 11.17 21.15 26.02
C LEU A 5 10.94 22.64 25.77
N MET A 6 9.87 23.21 26.32
CA MET A 6 9.52 24.62 26.13
C MET A 6 8.67 25.13 27.28
N GLN A 7 8.90 26.37 27.73
CA GLN A 7 8.19 26.98 28.83
C GLN A 7 7.77 28.41 28.49
N ALA A 8 6.60 28.80 29.00
CA ALA A 8 6.11 30.18 29.03
C ALA A 8 5.37 30.43 30.33
N PRO A 9 5.11 31.69 30.75
CA PRO A 9 4.29 31.95 31.92
C PRO A 9 2.92 31.27 31.85
N GLY A 10 2.68 30.32 32.75
CA GLY A 10 1.44 29.56 32.83
C GLY A 10 1.31 28.32 31.97
N ALA A 11 2.37 27.94 31.20
CA ALA A 11 2.36 26.73 30.39
C ALA A 11 3.76 26.17 30.17
N GLU A 12 3.82 24.86 30.07
CA GLU A 12 5.03 24.07 29.79
C GLU A 12 4.71 22.98 28.78
N VAL A 13 5.65 22.65 27.89
CA VAL A 13 5.59 21.53 26.96
C VAL A 13 6.70 20.55 27.28
N THR A 14 6.34 19.30 27.45
CA THR A 14 7.25 18.21 27.79
C THR A 14 7.49 17.29 26.61
N ALA A 15 8.52 16.45 26.69
CA ALA A 15 8.77 15.41 25.69
C ALA A 15 7.58 14.44 25.55
N ASP A 16 6.82 14.22 26.63
CA ASP A 16 5.63 13.34 26.57
C ASP A 16 4.47 13.99 25.81
N ASP A 17 4.31 15.31 25.88
CA ASP A 17 3.33 16.03 25.06
C ASP A 17 3.62 15.84 23.55
N VAL A 18 4.89 16.00 23.16
CA VAL A 18 5.33 15.83 21.78
C VAL A 18 5.14 14.37 21.33
N ARG A 19 5.48 13.41 22.17
CA ARG A 19 5.25 11.97 21.89
C ARG A 19 3.76 11.68 21.72
N ALA A 20 2.90 12.22 22.60
CA ALA A 20 1.45 12.00 22.53
C ALA A 20 0.83 12.53 21.23
N VAL A 21 1.25 13.72 20.78
CA VAL A 21 0.77 14.29 19.50
C VAL A 21 1.27 13.46 18.32
N SER A 22 2.52 13.00 18.36
CA SER A 22 3.11 12.21 17.29
C SER A 22 2.56 10.79 17.16
N GLN A 23 1.87 10.25 18.16
CA GLN A 23 1.25 8.91 18.09
C GLN A 23 0.19 8.79 16.98
N ARG A 24 -0.36 9.91 16.51
CA ARG A 24 -1.34 9.94 15.40
C ARG A 24 -0.69 9.98 14.02
N MET A 25 0.62 10.10 13.93
CA MET A 25 1.38 10.11 12.69
C MET A 25 1.65 8.69 12.21
N GLN A 26 1.79 8.53 10.89
CA GLN A 26 2.35 7.28 10.34
C GLN A 26 3.78 7.09 10.85
N GLU A 27 4.21 5.84 11.08
CA GLU A 27 5.49 5.54 11.74
C GLU A 27 6.70 6.18 11.02
N GLN A 28 6.73 6.13 9.68
CA GLN A 28 7.81 6.78 8.91
C GLN A 28 7.83 8.30 9.10
N SER A 29 6.66 8.95 9.09
CA SER A 29 6.53 10.39 9.31
C SER A 29 6.89 10.78 10.74
N LYS A 30 6.52 9.96 11.73
CA LYS A 30 6.86 10.14 13.13
C LYS A 30 8.36 10.11 13.36
N VAL A 31 9.06 9.08 12.82
CA VAL A 31 10.51 8.99 12.90
C VAL A 31 11.18 10.20 12.25
N LEU A 32 10.77 10.58 11.04
CA LEU A 32 11.32 11.75 10.33
C LEU A 32 11.09 13.06 11.10
N THR A 33 9.91 13.23 11.69
CA THR A 33 9.59 14.43 12.46
C THR A 33 10.40 14.51 13.75
N LEU A 34 10.48 13.42 14.51
CA LEU A 34 11.13 13.41 15.82
C LEU A 34 12.66 13.31 15.75
N SER A 35 13.24 12.94 14.62
CA SER A 35 14.69 12.90 14.42
C SER A 35 15.32 14.26 14.06
N GLN A 36 14.50 15.26 13.77
CA GLN A 36 14.96 16.60 13.38
C GLN A 36 14.62 17.65 14.44
N GLU A 37 15.62 18.29 15.00
CA GLU A 37 15.48 19.30 16.06
C GLU A 37 14.49 20.42 15.68
N GLY A 38 14.60 20.97 14.47
CA GLY A 38 13.72 22.04 13.98
C GLY A 38 12.25 21.62 13.89
N ASN A 39 11.96 20.34 13.61
CA ASN A 39 10.59 19.83 13.60
C ASN A 39 10.04 19.64 15.02
N VAL A 40 10.89 19.18 15.95
CA VAL A 40 10.52 19.04 17.37
C VAL A 40 10.25 20.42 17.98
N LEU A 41 11.10 21.42 17.67
CA LEU A 41 10.91 22.81 18.10
C LEU A 41 9.55 23.35 17.62
N ARG A 42 9.29 23.29 16.32
CA ARG A 42 8.03 23.77 15.72
C ARG A 42 6.80 23.07 16.34
N LEU A 43 6.87 21.76 16.52
CA LEU A 43 5.77 21.00 17.14
C LEU A 43 5.56 21.43 18.59
N SER A 44 6.64 21.70 19.32
CA SER A 44 6.57 22.22 20.70
C SER A 44 5.95 23.61 20.76
N GLU A 45 6.30 24.49 19.82
CA GLU A 45 5.68 25.82 19.70
C GLU A 45 4.17 25.74 19.45
N GLU A 46 3.74 24.85 18.53
CA GLU A 46 2.33 24.63 18.24
C GLU A 46 1.56 24.12 19.47
N ILE A 47 2.14 23.19 20.24
CA ILE A 47 1.56 22.66 21.46
C ILE A 47 1.45 23.76 22.51
N LEU A 48 2.52 24.54 22.70
CA LEU A 48 2.55 25.63 23.67
C LEU A 48 1.51 26.71 23.34
N LEU A 49 1.45 27.18 22.09
CA LEU A 49 0.46 28.13 21.63
C LEU A 49 -0.96 27.66 21.91
N ARG A 50 -1.28 26.41 21.53
CA ARG A 50 -2.58 25.80 21.77
C ARG A 50 -2.92 25.76 23.26
N ARG A 51 -1.96 25.43 24.14
CA ARG A 51 -2.12 25.36 25.59
C ARG A 51 -2.40 26.75 26.18
N LEU A 52 -1.66 27.76 25.76
CA LEU A 52 -1.86 29.15 26.18
C LEU A 52 -3.24 29.69 25.75
N LEU A 53 -3.63 29.47 24.50
CA LEU A 53 -4.95 29.88 24.00
C LEU A 53 -6.08 29.16 24.69
N ALA A 54 -5.94 27.85 24.95
CA ALA A 54 -6.91 27.08 25.70
C ALA A 54 -7.08 27.64 27.13
N THR A 55 -5.98 27.96 27.82
CA THR A 55 -6.00 28.56 29.14
C THR A 55 -6.69 29.95 29.14
N GLN A 56 -6.51 30.75 28.08
CA GLN A 56 -7.24 32.01 27.95
C GLN A 56 -8.72 31.80 27.68
N ALA A 57 -9.11 30.85 26.86
CA ALA A 57 -10.50 30.51 26.60
C ALA A 57 -11.21 29.98 27.85
N GLU A 58 -10.55 29.16 28.66
CA GLU A 58 -11.06 28.63 29.91
C GLU A 58 -11.40 29.74 30.95
N LYS A 59 -10.67 30.87 30.92
CA LYS A 59 -10.88 32.04 31.73
C LYS A 59 -11.96 32.97 31.21
N SER A 60 -12.52 32.71 30.07
CA SER A 60 -13.53 33.51 29.37
C SER A 60 -14.87 32.74 29.29
N ASP A 61 -15.93 33.41 28.80
CA ASP A 61 -17.23 32.76 28.58
C ASP A 61 -17.21 31.76 27.40
N MET A 62 -16.15 31.72 26.56
CA MET A 62 -16.00 30.75 25.48
C MET A 62 -16.06 29.31 25.98
N ALA A 63 -15.48 29.03 27.14
CA ALA A 63 -15.52 27.70 27.73
C ALA A 63 -16.93 27.27 28.15
N LYS A 64 -17.87 28.24 28.35
CA LYS A 64 -19.27 27.96 28.74
C LYS A 64 -20.19 27.81 27.53
N ASP A 65 -19.73 28.11 26.32
CA ASP A 65 -20.49 27.98 25.08
C ASP A 65 -20.96 26.53 24.88
N ALA A 66 -22.23 26.32 24.56
CA ALA A 66 -22.85 25.00 24.46
C ALA A 66 -22.23 24.16 23.34
N VAL A 67 -21.80 24.79 22.22
CA VAL A 67 -21.14 24.11 21.12
C VAL A 67 -19.75 23.67 21.52
N VAL A 68 -18.99 24.56 22.21
CA VAL A 68 -17.65 24.26 22.72
C VAL A 68 -17.70 23.11 23.72
N GLN A 69 -18.65 23.15 24.67
CA GLN A 69 -18.85 22.07 25.64
C GLN A 69 -19.19 20.73 24.98
N THR A 70 -20.03 20.76 23.95
CA THR A 70 -20.38 19.56 23.19
C THR A 70 -19.13 19.00 22.46
N GLN A 71 -18.34 19.87 21.84
CA GLN A 71 -17.09 19.46 21.16
C GLN A 71 -16.04 18.89 22.12
N LEU A 72 -15.90 19.48 23.30
CA LEU A 72 -15.00 18.98 24.36
C LEU A 72 -15.43 17.60 24.84
N ARG A 73 -16.72 17.39 25.08
CA ARG A 73 -17.26 16.08 25.42
C ARG A 73 -16.98 15.05 24.34
N GLN A 74 -17.30 15.35 23.10
CA GLN A 74 -17.03 14.45 21.96
C GLN A 74 -15.52 14.15 21.78
N ALA A 75 -14.65 15.14 21.96
CA ALA A 75 -13.22 14.94 21.91
C ALA A 75 -12.73 13.98 23.00
N ARG A 76 -13.23 14.15 24.24
CA ARG A 76 -12.93 13.24 25.36
C ARG A 76 -13.44 11.84 25.09
N GLU A 77 -14.70 11.68 24.68
CA GLU A 77 -15.31 10.39 24.33
C GLU A 77 -14.53 9.67 23.26
N ARG A 78 -14.13 10.38 22.20
CA ARG A 78 -13.29 9.82 21.13
C ARG A 78 -11.96 9.31 21.65
N VAL A 79 -11.23 10.11 22.44
CA VAL A 79 -9.92 9.69 22.98
C VAL A 79 -10.07 8.44 23.87
N LEU A 80 -11.10 8.39 24.70
CA LEU A 80 -11.33 7.25 25.59
C LEU A 80 -11.77 6.00 24.81
N SER A 81 -12.64 6.15 23.80
CA SER A 81 -13.08 5.03 22.95
C SER A 81 -11.94 4.47 22.12
N ASP A 82 -11.12 5.33 21.53
CA ASP A 82 -9.94 4.91 20.74
C ASP A 82 -8.95 4.15 21.64
N ALA A 83 -8.67 4.65 22.84
CA ALA A 83 -7.80 3.97 23.79
C ALA A 83 -8.37 2.60 24.23
N LYS A 84 -9.70 2.50 24.43
CA LYS A 84 -10.37 1.25 24.78
C LYS A 84 -10.30 0.24 23.64
N LEU A 85 -10.55 0.68 22.39
CA LEU A 85 -10.45 -0.18 21.21
C LEU A 85 -9.02 -0.66 21.00
N ALA A 86 -8.02 0.20 21.13
CA ALA A 86 -6.61 -0.18 21.05
C ALA A 86 -6.22 -1.24 22.11
N ALA A 87 -6.71 -1.09 23.34
CA ALA A 87 -6.49 -2.07 24.39
C ALA A 87 -7.14 -3.43 24.08
N ILE A 88 -8.33 -3.43 23.45
CA ILE A 88 -9.02 -4.67 23.01
C ILE A 88 -8.23 -5.33 21.89
N GLU A 89 -7.77 -4.58 20.89
CA GLU A 89 -6.96 -5.08 19.78
C GLU A 89 -5.62 -5.66 20.28
N ALA A 90 -4.99 -4.99 21.24
CA ALA A 90 -3.77 -5.49 21.88
C ALA A 90 -4.01 -6.80 22.66
N ALA A 91 -5.12 -6.88 23.41
CA ALA A 91 -5.49 -8.09 24.16
C ALA A 91 -5.89 -9.27 23.24
N ALA A 92 -6.31 -9.00 22.02
CA ALA A 92 -6.62 -10.03 21.02
C ALA A 92 -5.38 -10.69 20.40
N HIS A 93 -4.18 -10.19 20.70
CA HIS A 93 -2.93 -10.80 20.22
C HIS A 93 -2.67 -12.13 20.97
N PRO A 94 -2.60 -13.27 20.27
CA PRO A 94 -2.52 -14.60 20.92
C PRO A 94 -1.13 -14.93 21.46
N GLY A 95 -0.17 -14.02 21.33
CA GLY A 95 1.26 -14.27 21.55
C GLY A 95 1.96 -14.81 20.30
N ALA A 96 3.27 -14.55 20.20
CA ALA A 96 4.03 -14.87 18.99
C ALA A 96 4.01 -16.37 18.62
N GLU A 97 4.16 -17.24 19.62
CA GLU A 97 4.17 -18.68 19.38
C GLU A 97 2.82 -19.22 18.90
N ALA A 98 1.71 -18.77 19.49
CA ALA A 98 0.37 -19.16 19.07
C ALA A 98 0.05 -18.59 17.68
N LEU A 99 0.47 -17.36 17.38
CA LEU A 99 0.29 -16.74 16.07
C LEU A 99 1.00 -17.56 14.97
N THR A 100 2.25 -17.98 15.24
CA THR A 100 2.99 -18.84 14.30
C THR A 100 2.30 -20.20 14.10
N ARG A 101 1.76 -20.80 15.15
CA ARG A 101 0.99 -22.07 15.02
C ARG A 101 -0.26 -21.89 14.15
N TYR A 102 -1.05 -20.84 14.38
CA TYR A 102 -2.19 -20.49 13.52
C TYR A 102 -1.79 -20.31 12.06
N ALA A 103 -0.67 -19.61 11.83
CA ALA A 103 -0.17 -19.40 10.47
C ALA A 103 0.24 -20.72 9.80
N GLN A 104 0.89 -21.61 10.53
CA GLN A 104 1.24 -22.95 10.02
C GLN A 104 0.02 -23.79 9.68
N ASP A 105 -1.01 -23.76 10.52
CA ASP A 105 -2.25 -24.51 10.29
C ASP A 105 -2.97 -23.99 9.04
N ILE A 106 -3.03 -22.66 8.84
CA ILE A 106 -3.60 -22.06 7.62
C ILE A 106 -2.80 -22.44 6.38
N TYR A 107 -1.47 -22.41 6.45
CA TYR A 107 -0.60 -22.81 5.35
C TYR A 107 -0.81 -24.29 4.97
N ARG A 108 -0.92 -25.18 5.97
CA ARG A 108 -1.14 -26.62 5.75
C ARG A 108 -2.54 -26.94 5.23
N ALA A 109 -3.56 -26.15 5.65
CA ALA A 109 -4.93 -26.37 5.24
C ALA A 109 -5.20 -26.07 3.76
N ASP A 110 -4.48 -25.11 3.17
CA ASP A 110 -4.64 -24.75 1.76
C ASP A 110 -3.28 -24.41 1.12
N PRO A 111 -2.45 -25.40 0.81
CA PRO A 111 -1.16 -25.18 0.15
C PRO A 111 -1.29 -24.56 -1.23
N ALA A 112 -2.40 -24.83 -1.94
CA ALA A 112 -2.64 -24.34 -3.30
C ALA A 112 -2.66 -22.79 -3.35
N LYS A 113 -3.12 -22.16 -2.27
CA LYS A 113 -3.14 -20.68 -2.13
C LYS A 113 -1.76 -20.05 -2.16
N TYR A 114 -0.71 -20.80 -1.85
CA TYR A 114 0.67 -20.33 -1.74
C TYR A 114 1.55 -20.80 -2.89
N GLN A 115 0.94 -21.15 -4.01
CA GLN A 115 1.69 -21.43 -5.22
C GLN A 115 2.14 -20.11 -5.88
N SER A 116 3.39 -20.07 -6.32
CA SER A 116 3.84 -19.05 -7.25
C SER A 116 3.55 -19.51 -8.67
N PRO A 117 2.84 -18.69 -9.45
CA PRO A 117 2.60 -19.02 -10.83
C PRO A 117 3.90 -18.98 -11.63
N GLU A 118 3.90 -19.68 -12.74
CA GLU A 118 4.92 -19.58 -13.77
C GLU A 118 5.01 -18.14 -14.31
N GLN A 119 6.21 -17.62 -14.44
CA GLN A 119 6.45 -16.26 -14.90
C GLN A 119 7.64 -16.17 -15.84
N TRP A 120 7.52 -15.29 -16.83
CA TRP A 120 8.57 -14.94 -17.76
C TRP A 120 8.89 -13.45 -17.65
N ARG A 121 10.15 -13.11 -17.86
CA ARG A 121 10.59 -11.75 -18.11
C ARG A 121 11.20 -11.70 -19.47
N VAL A 122 10.74 -10.78 -20.31
CA VAL A 122 11.23 -10.67 -21.68
C VAL A 122 11.48 -9.20 -22.05
N ARG A 123 12.29 -9.03 -23.06
CA ARG A 123 12.33 -7.79 -23.85
C ARG A 123 11.69 -8.03 -25.19
N HIS A 124 11.04 -7.01 -25.75
CA HIS A 124 10.53 -7.10 -27.10
C HIS A 124 10.86 -5.86 -27.96
N ILE A 125 10.81 -6.06 -29.26
CA ILE A 125 10.82 -5.01 -30.27
C ILE A 125 9.56 -5.20 -31.09
N LEU A 126 8.69 -4.20 -31.13
CA LEU A 126 7.44 -4.20 -31.89
C LEU A 126 7.57 -3.32 -33.13
N ILE A 127 7.16 -3.84 -34.28
CA ILE A 127 6.97 -3.07 -35.50
C ILE A 127 5.50 -3.12 -35.90
N VAL A 128 4.84 -1.96 -35.81
CA VAL A 128 3.41 -1.82 -36.11
C VAL A 128 3.20 -1.63 -37.62
N PRO A 129 2.26 -2.34 -38.25
CA PRO A 129 1.86 -2.10 -39.63
C PRO A 129 1.28 -0.69 -39.81
N GLY A 130 1.56 -0.07 -40.98
CA GLY A 130 1.01 1.26 -41.29
C GLY A 130 1.84 2.44 -40.83
N GLN A 131 2.92 2.22 -40.08
CA GLN A 131 3.97 3.22 -39.83
C GLN A 131 5.01 3.25 -40.97
N ALA A 132 5.92 4.22 -40.95
CA ALA A 132 6.85 4.48 -42.03
C ALA A 132 7.60 3.22 -42.52
N GLY A 133 7.43 2.86 -43.78
CA GLY A 133 8.12 1.76 -44.46
C GLY A 133 7.45 0.39 -44.31
N ASN A 134 7.98 -0.62 -45.03
CA ASN A 134 7.47 -1.98 -44.99
C ASN A 134 7.82 -2.65 -43.62
N PRO A 135 6.81 -3.09 -42.83
CA PRO A 135 7.07 -3.68 -41.51
C PRO A 135 7.98 -4.91 -41.56
N ARG A 136 7.83 -5.75 -42.58
CA ARG A 136 8.67 -6.97 -42.75
C ARG A 136 10.12 -6.60 -43.02
N GLU A 137 10.40 -5.60 -43.83
CA GLU A 137 11.76 -5.13 -44.08
C GLU A 137 12.37 -4.47 -42.82
N ARG A 138 11.56 -3.73 -42.06
CA ARG A 138 12.02 -3.12 -40.79
C ARG A 138 12.42 -4.19 -39.78
N ILE A 139 11.59 -5.18 -39.52
CA ILE A 139 11.89 -6.23 -38.54
C ILE A 139 13.05 -7.12 -38.98
N GLN A 140 13.19 -7.41 -40.31
CA GLN A 140 14.32 -8.17 -40.86
C GLN A 140 15.66 -7.42 -40.69
N ARG A 141 15.67 -6.10 -40.86
CA ARG A 141 16.86 -5.27 -40.58
C ARG A 141 17.26 -5.38 -39.12
N VAL A 142 16.32 -5.22 -38.21
CA VAL A 142 16.56 -5.37 -36.77
C VAL A 142 17.11 -6.78 -36.46
N GLN A 143 16.52 -7.82 -37.03
CA GLN A 143 17.00 -9.20 -36.85
C GLN A 143 18.42 -9.39 -37.39
N ALA A 144 18.73 -8.78 -38.53
CA ALA A 144 20.08 -8.83 -39.09
C ALA A 144 21.13 -8.11 -38.21
N GLU A 145 20.75 -6.99 -37.59
CA GLU A 145 21.63 -6.26 -36.67
C GLU A 145 21.83 -7.01 -35.36
N LEU A 146 20.80 -7.68 -34.84
CA LEU A 146 20.94 -8.59 -33.71
C LEU A 146 21.93 -9.73 -34.00
N ARG A 147 21.85 -10.34 -35.18
CA ARG A 147 22.77 -11.41 -35.59
C ARG A 147 24.21 -10.91 -35.72
N LYS A 148 24.45 -9.61 -35.98
CA LYS A 148 25.77 -8.98 -35.97
C LYS A 148 26.29 -8.63 -34.58
N GLY A 149 25.50 -8.88 -33.54
CA GLY A 149 25.86 -8.63 -32.13
C GLY A 149 25.46 -7.27 -31.58
N THR A 150 24.62 -6.51 -32.31
CA THR A 150 24.07 -5.25 -31.73
C THR A 150 23.18 -5.57 -30.54
N ALA A 151 23.33 -4.83 -29.47
CA ALA A 151 22.56 -5.05 -28.24
C ALA A 151 21.04 -4.87 -28.44
N PHE A 152 20.26 -5.83 -27.97
CA PHE A 152 18.79 -5.86 -28.10
C PHE A 152 18.16 -4.57 -27.56
N GLU A 153 18.64 -4.09 -26.41
CA GLU A 153 18.16 -2.86 -25.76
C GLU A 153 18.34 -1.62 -26.63
N SER A 154 19.48 -1.54 -27.33
CA SER A 154 19.76 -0.44 -28.23
C SER A 154 18.82 -0.46 -29.44
N LEU A 155 18.61 -1.65 -30.02
CA LEU A 155 17.69 -1.81 -31.15
C LEU A 155 16.23 -1.56 -30.73
N ALA A 156 15.83 -1.97 -29.53
CA ALA A 156 14.51 -1.66 -29.00
C ALA A 156 14.27 -0.14 -28.88
N LYS A 157 15.26 0.60 -28.34
CA LYS A 157 15.18 2.06 -28.24
C LYS A 157 15.08 2.76 -29.58
N GLN A 158 15.79 2.24 -30.60
CA GLN A 158 15.87 2.88 -31.90
C GLN A 158 14.70 2.52 -32.82
N HIS A 159 14.23 1.27 -32.77
CA HIS A 159 13.34 0.72 -33.79
C HIS A 159 11.98 0.31 -33.30
N SER A 160 11.78 0.10 -31.99
CA SER A 160 10.49 -0.34 -31.46
C SER A 160 9.43 0.77 -31.55
N ASP A 161 8.26 0.38 -32.06
CA ASP A 161 7.09 1.23 -32.10
C ASP A 161 6.31 1.22 -30.78
N ASP A 162 6.58 0.28 -29.87
CA ASP A 162 6.10 0.33 -28.48
C ASP A 162 6.92 1.33 -27.65
N LYS A 163 6.49 2.56 -27.64
CA LYS A 163 7.17 3.66 -26.94
C LYS A 163 7.23 3.46 -25.42
N GLY A 164 6.29 2.70 -24.85
CA GLY A 164 6.24 2.42 -23.42
C GLY A 164 7.44 1.60 -22.96
N SER A 165 7.73 0.50 -23.63
CA SER A 165 8.87 -0.37 -23.31
C SER A 165 10.16 0.03 -23.99
N ALA A 166 10.11 0.67 -25.17
CA ALA A 166 11.31 1.05 -25.95
C ALA A 166 12.31 1.86 -25.13
N ALA A 167 11.85 2.86 -24.34
CA ALA A 167 12.69 3.68 -23.48
C ALA A 167 13.46 2.85 -22.44
N LEU A 168 12.88 1.72 -22.00
CA LEU A 168 13.47 0.74 -21.09
C LEU A 168 14.21 -0.39 -21.83
N GLY A 169 14.51 -0.20 -23.11
CA GLY A 169 15.17 -1.21 -23.95
C GLY A 169 14.28 -2.42 -24.24
N GLY A 170 12.96 -2.21 -24.33
CA GLY A 170 11.97 -3.22 -24.65
C GLY A 170 11.53 -4.09 -23.46
N ASP A 171 11.95 -3.79 -22.23
CA ASP A 171 11.63 -4.61 -21.03
C ASP A 171 10.13 -4.53 -20.68
N LEU A 172 9.47 -5.70 -20.64
CA LEU A 172 8.07 -5.85 -20.27
C LEU A 172 7.88 -6.29 -18.81
N GLY A 173 8.97 -6.48 -18.07
CA GLY A 173 8.91 -6.96 -16.68
C GLY A 173 8.50 -8.44 -16.59
N TRP A 174 8.15 -8.88 -15.36
CA TRP A 174 7.64 -10.22 -15.11
C TRP A 174 6.15 -10.32 -15.39
N PHE A 175 5.74 -11.34 -16.14
CA PHE A 175 4.34 -11.61 -16.42
C PHE A 175 4.03 -13.11 -16.37
N GLY A 176 2.78 -13.44 -16.05
CA GLY A 176 2.27 -14.82 -16.01
C GLY A 176 1.47 -15.18 -17.26
N LYS A 177 1.00 -16.42 -17.29
CA LYS A 177 0.13 -16.94 -18.35
C LYS A 177 -1.15 -16.10 -18.47
N GLY A 178 -1.52 -15.75 -19.70
CA GLY A 178 -2.72 -14.97 -20.01
C GLY A 178 -2.55 -13.44 -19.95
N ALA A 179 -1.38 -12.93 -19.57
CA ALA A 179 -1.10 -11.50 -19.59
C ALA A 179 -0.78 -10.95 -20.99
N MET A 180 -0.32 -11.81 -21.89
CA MET A 180 0.00 -11.48 -23.28
C MET A 180 -0.92 -12.22 -24.25
N VAL A 181 -1.04 -11.71 -25.48
CA VAL A 181 -1.79 -12.40 -26.54
C VAL A 181 -1.17 -13.77 -26.86
N LYS A 182 -2.02 -14.67 -27.33
CA LYS A 182 -1.71 -16.10 -27.45
C LYS A 182 -0.43 -16.35 -28.28
N GLU A 183 -0.29 -15.67 -29.40
CA GLU A 183 0.83 -15.83 -30.31
C GLU A 183 2.16 -15.40 -29.66
N PHE A 184 2.14 -14.27 -28.94
CA PHE A 184 3.29 -13.76 -28.20
C PHE A 184 3.68 -14.75 -27.08
N HIS A 185 2.70 -15.20 -26.30
CA HIS A 185 2.95 -16.11 -25.18
C HIS A 185 3.51 -17.47 -25.66
N ALA A 186 2.95 -18.04 -26.73
CA ALA A 186 3.43 -19.28 -27.30
C ALA A 186 4.89 -19.17 -27.79
N ALA A 187 5.26 -18.02 -28.36
CA ALA A 187 6.65 -17.78 -28.78
C ALA A 187 7.60 -17.67 -27.58
N VAL A 188 7.15 -17.06 -26.46
CA VAL A 188 7.94 -16.97 -25.22
C VAL A 188 8.13 -18.34 -24.59
N GLU A 189 7.09 -19.18 -24.53
CA GLU A 189 7.16 -20.56 -24.00
C GLU A 189 8.14 -21.46 -24.80
N ALA A 190 8.36 -21.16 -26.06
CA ALA A 190 9.30 -21.92 -26.92
C ALA A 190 10.77 -21.61 -26.62
N LEU A 191 11.09 -20.47 -25.98
CA LEU A 191 12.45 -20.08 -25.61
C LEU A 191 12.95 -20.97 -24.46
N LYS A 192 14.22 -21.38 -24.51
CA LYS A 192 14.78 -22.37 -23.57
C LYS A 192 15.76 -21.78 -22.57
N ALA A 193 16.49 -20.75 -22.98
CA ALA A 193 17.52 -20.15 -22.15
C ALA A 193 17.43 -18.63 -22.15
N THR A 194 17.83 -18.02 -21.03
CA THR A 194 18.00 -16.57 -20.95
C THR A 194 18.97 -16.11 -22.05
N GLY A 195 18.55 -15.09 -22.79
CA GLY A 195 19.28 -14.58 -23.96
C GLY A 195 18.74 -15.11 -25.30
N ASP A 196 17.96 -16.19 -25.31
CA ASP A 196 17.32 -16.68 -26.54
C ASP A 196 16.40 -15.61 -27.13
N VAL A 197 16.42 -15.49 -28.46
CA VAL A 197 15.57 -14.57 -29.21
C VAL A 197 14.70 -15.38 -30.19
N THR A 198 13.42 -15.02 -30.27
CA THR A 198 12.48 -15.64 -31.21
C THR A 198 12.81 -15.31 -32.64
N ASP A 199 12.34 -16.11 -33.59
CA ASP A 199 12.05 -15.61 -34.92
C ASP A 199 10.96 -14.51 -34.86
N VAL A 200 10.68 -13.92 -36.04
CA VAL A 200 9.63 -12.89 -36.13
C VAL A 200 8.27 -13.49 -35.76
N VAL A 201 7.65 -12.95 -34.71
CA VAL A 201 6.33 -13.35 -34.20
C VAL A 201 5.29 -12.35 -34.69
N GLU A 202 4.25 -12.85 -35.35
CA GLU A 202 3.13 -12.03 -35.80
C GLU A 202 1.99 -12.08 -34.79
N THR A 203 1.49 -10.90 -34.41
CA THR A 203 0.36 -10.73 -33.48
C THR A 203 -0.63 -9.70 -34.04
N PRO A 204 -1.82 -9.53 -33.45
CA PRO A 204 -2.75 -8.45 -33.83
C PRO A 204 -2.14 -7.04 -33.69
N PHE A 205 -1.08 -6.87 -32.91
CA PHE A 205 -0.40 -5.58 -32.73
C PHE A 205 0.70 -5.31 -33.75
N GLY A 206 1.22 -6.31 -34.42
CA GLY A 206 2.29 -6.20 -35.40
C GLY A 206 3.30 -7.35 -35.32
N LEU A 207 4.52 -7.06 -35.80
CA LEU A 207 5.63 -7.99 -35.82
C LEU A 207 6.54 -7.77 -34.62
N HIS A 208 6.89 -8.86 -33.94
CA HIS A 208 7.72 -8.82 -32.73
C HIS A 208 9.03 -9.63 -32.93
N LEU A 209 10.09 -9.15 -32.29
CA LEU A 209 11.21 -9.95 -31.83
C LEU A 209 11.20 -9.96 -30.31
N ILE A 210 11.38 -11.11 -29.69
CA ILE A 210 11.26 -11.28 -28.24
C ILE A 210 12.52 -11.96 -27.72
N ARG A 211 13.14 -11.42 -26.67
CA ARG A 211 14.29 -12.02 -25.98
C ARG A 211 13.90 -12.41 -24.56
N LEU A 212 14.23 -13.63 -24.17
CA LEU A 212 14.03 -14.11 -22.82
C LEU A 212 15.08 -13.51 -21.87
N GLU A 213 14.66 -12.83 -20.84
CA GLU A 213 15.50 -12.26 -19.77
C GLU A 213 15.50 -13.13 -18.51
N GLY A 214 14.44 -13.87 -18.28
CA GLY A 214 14.32 -14.74 -17.13
C GLY A 214 13.05 -15.57 -17.12
N TYR A 215 13.13 -16.70 -16.45
CA TYR A 215 12.01 -17.63 -16.26
C TYR A 215 11.94 -18.07 -14.81
N ARG A 216 10.76 -18.03 -14.25
CA ARG A 216 10.44 -18.54 -12.91
C ARG A 216 9.48 -19.71 -13.07
N LYS A 217 9.92 -20.88 -12.66
CA LYS A 217 9.07 -22.07 -12.63
C LYS A 217 7.92 -21.88 -11.63
N PRO A 218 6.75 -22.48 -11.93
CA PRO A 218 5.72 -22.58 -10.93
C PRO A 218 6.26 -23.37 -9.72
N GLY A 219 5.89 -22.97 -8.53
CA GLY A 219 6.42 -23.60 -7.33
C GLY A 219 5.55 -23.37 -6.11
N GLN A 220 5.74 -24.19 -5.09
CA GLN A 220 5.15 -23.98 -3.78
C GLN A 220 6.04 -23.01 -2.99
N ARG A 221 5.51 -21.86 -2.63
CA ARG A 221 6.19 -20.97 -1.68
C ARG A 221 6.25 -21.66 -0.33
N THR A 222 7.42 -21.65 0.27
CA THR A 222 7.61 -22.25 1.60
C THR A 222 6.85 -21.47 2.68
N PHE A 223 6.60 -22.12 3.82
CA PHE A 223 5.97 -21.44 4.95
C PHE A 223 6.76 -20.19 5.37
N GLU A 224 8.07 -20.28 5.43
CA GLU A 224 8.93 -19.14 5.82
C GLU A 224 8.80 -17.93 4.88
N GLU A 225 8.61 -18.15 3.57
CA GLU A 225 8.41 -17.08 2.59
C GLU A 225 7.06 -16.37 2.71
N VAL A 226 6.05 -17.03 3.30
CA VAL A 226 4.68 -16.50 3.42
C VAL A 226 4.25 -16.26 4.86
N ARG A 227 5.04 -16.69 5.83
CA ARG A 227 4.76 -16.66 7.26
C ARG A 227 4.31 -15.28 7.73
N THR A 228 5.09 -14.24 7.43
CA THR A 228 4.80 -12.86 7.87
C THR A 228 3.46 -12.36 7.35
N ASP A 229 3.12 -12.70 6.10
CA ASP A 229 1.87 -12.28 5.48
C ASP A 229 0.67 -13.00 6.09
N ILE A 230 0.83 -14.31 6.38
CA ILE A 230 -0.21 -15.10 7.03
C ILE A 230 -0.40 -14.61 8.48
N GLU A 231 0.69 -14.43 9.25
CA GLU A 231 0.64 -13.94 10.63
C GLU A 231 -0.06 -12.57 10.71
N LYS A 232 0.25 -11.63 9.81
CA LYS A 232 -0.45 -10.35 9.70
C LYS A 232 -1.95 -10.51 9.43
N SER A 233 -2.30 -11.40 8.51
CA SER A 233 -3.70 -11.68 8.17
C SER A 233 -4.47 -12.29 9.34
N VAL A 234 -3.86 -13.24 10.05
CA VAL A 234 -4.44 -13.86 11.26
C VAL A 234 -4.66 -12.82 12.34
N LEU A 235 -3.63 -12.02 12.62
CA LEU A 235 -3.71 -10.99 13.65
C LEU A 235 -4.80 -9.96 13.33
N ALA A 236 -4.86 -9.48 12.10
CA ALA A 236 -5.90 -8.54 11.67
C ALA A 236 -7.32 -9.14 11.81
N LYS A 237 -7.48 -10.43 11.51
CA LYS A 237 -8.74 -11.15 11.70
C LYS A 237 -9.14 -11.21 13.18
N LEU A 238 -8.23 -11.64 14.06
CA LEU A 238 -8.49 -11.75 15.50
C LEU A 238 -8.84 -10.39 16.12
N GLN A 239 -8.11 -9.35 15.76
CA GLN A 239 -8.37 -7.98 16.20
C GLN A 239 -9.72 -7.47 15.68
N GLY A 240 -10.04 -7.72 14.40
CA GLY A 240 -11.33 -7.39 13.81
C GLY A 240 -12.50 -8.08 14.50
N GLU A 241 -12.37 -9.37 14.78
CA GLU A 241 -13.39 -10.15 15.52
C GLU A 241 -13.60 -9.62 16.95
N ALA A 242 -12.52 -9.33 17.68
CA ALA A 242 -12.59 -8.76 19.01
C ALA A 242 -13.28 -7.39 19.02
N LYS A 243 -12.96 -6.54 18.03
CA LYS A 243 -13.60 -5.24 17.85
C LYS A 243 -15.10 -5.37 17.52
N GLN A 244 -15.45 -6.27 16.60
CA GLN A 244 -16.86 -6.52 16.27
C GLN A 244 -17.65 -7.05 17.47
N ALA A 245 -17.06 -7.94 18.26
CA ALA A 245 -17.68 -8.50 19.46
C ALA A 245 -18.00 -7.40 20.49
N ILE A 246 -17.06 -6.48 20.77
CA ILE A 246 -17.29 -5.39 21.71
C ILE A 246 -18.32 -4.39 21.17
N VAL A 247 -18.29 -4.05 19.89
CA VAL A 247 -19.30 -3.17 19.28
C VAL A 247 -20.69 -3.79 19.41
N LYS A 248 -20.83 -5.06 19.05
CA LYS A 248 -22.11 -5.79 19.17
C LYS A 248 -22.62 -5.85 20.59
N SER A 249 -21.75 -6.14 21.56
CA SER A 249 -22.17 -6.24 22.98
C SER A 249 -22.51 -4.86 23.56
N THR A 250 -21.79 -3.81 23.20
CA THR A 250 -22.01 -2.44 23.69
C THR A 250 -23.30 -1.85 23.13
N LEU A 251 -23.65 -2.14 21.88
CA LEU A 251 -24.85 -1.63 21.21
C LEU A 251 -26.07 -2.54 21.35
N LYS A 252 -25.96 -3.63 22.10
CA LYS A 252 -27.04 -4.65 22.20
C LYS A 252 -28.42 -4.07 22.55
N ASP A 253 -28.45 -3.12 23.47
CA ASP A 253 -29.69 -2.53 23.97
C ASP A 253 -29.95 -1.11 23.41
N ALA A 254 -29.15 -0.70 22.39
CA ALA A 254 -29.34 0.60 21.77
C ALA A 254 -30.65 0.64 20.95
N LYS A 255 -31.41 1.71 21.13
CA LYS A 255 -32.65 1.97 20.39
C LYS A 255 -32.48 3.23 19.53
N ALA A 256 -32.87 3.13 18.27
CA ALA A 256 -32.88 4.29 17.39
C ALA A 256 -34.24 4.95 17.37
N ASP A 257 -34.29 6.26 17.55
CA ASP A 257 -35.48 7.07 17.24
C ASP A 257 -35.45 7.42 15.75
N THR A 258 -36.11 6.58 14.95
CA THR A 258 -36.12 6.73 13.48
C THR A 258 -36.82 8.02 13.02
N ALA A 259 -37.82 8.52 13.78
CA ALA A 259 -38.50 9.75 13.44
C ALA A 259 -37.60 10.99 13.67
N ALA A 260 -36.89 11.02 14.80
CA ALA A 260 -35.91 12.07 15.07
C ALA A 260 -34.76 12.06 14.07
N ILE A 261 -34.25 10.87 13.66
CA ILE A 261 -33.21 10.70 12.65
C ILE A 261 -33.69 11.23 11.29
N GLN A 262 -34.92 10.90 10.86
CA GLN A 262 -35.47 11.39 9.62
C GLN A 262 -35.65 12.91 9.62
N THR A 263 -36.17 13.47 10.73
CA THR A 263 -36.32 14.92 10.88
C THR A 263 -34.97 15.63 10.74
N LEU A 264 -33.94 15.12 11.40
CA LEU A 264 -32.60 15.67 11.30
C LEU A 264 -32.07 15.58 9.86
N ALA A 265 -32.18 14.42 9.21
CA ALA A 265 -31.71 14.23 7.83
C ALA A 265 -32.42 15.19 6.85
N GLN A 266 -33.73 15.39 7.02
CA GLN A 266 -34.52 16.32 6.20
C GLN A 266 -34.14 17.79 6.41
N SER A 267 -33.64 18.16 7.59
CA SER A 267 -33.18 19.54 7.85
C SER A 267 -31.94 19.93 7.07
N TYR A 268 -31.14 18.95 6.60
CA TYR A 268 -29.94 19.15 5.77
C TYR A 268 -30.16 18.80 4.28
N GLY A 269 -31.25 18.15 3.92
CA GLY A 269 -31.55 17.64 2.57
C GLY A 269 -32.35 18.58 1.67
N LYS A 270 -32.53 19.86 2.03
CA LYS A 270 -33.10 20.87 1.12
C LYS A 270 -31.96 21.66 0.49
N PRO A 271 -31.85 21.68 -0.88
CA PRO A 271 -30.90 22.52 -1.58
C PRO A 271 -31.19 24.01 -1.38
#